data_4a6672ecb6fd8ede0455c00e460e82cb
#
_entry.id   4a6672ecb6fd8ede0455c00e460e82cb
#
_cell.length_a   1.000
_cell.length_b   1.000
_cell.length_c   1.000
_cell.angle_alpha   90.00
_cell.angle_beta   90.00
_cell.angle_gamma   90.00
#
_symmetry.space_group_name_H-M   'P 1'
#
loop_
_entity.id
_entity.type
_entity.pdbx_description
1 polymer ?
#
loop_
_entity_poly.entity_id
_entity_poly.type
_entity_poly.pdbx_seq_one_letter_code
_entity_poly.pdbx_strand_id
1 'polypeptide(L)'
;LSDQMIRIGIPADTLIAENQSRNTYENAKNTAEIIQKSDFKPPFLLVTSAFHMRRSMLCFQKQGIDVIPFAVDQHSGQIMFTPDKLLLPSPEVLLDWDLLFHEWFGIAVYKVMGYL
;
A
#
# COMPACT_ATOMS: atom_id res chain seq x y z
N LEU A 1 -11.70 -7.79 -6.92
CA LEU A 1 -11.02 -8.28 -5.68
C LEU A 1 -11.99 -9.02 -4.76
N SER A 2 -13.16 -8.43 -4.43
CA SER A 2 -14.17 -9.06 -3.56
C SER A 2 -14.62 -10.44 -4.08
N ASP A 3 -14.90 -10.56 -5.39
CA ASP A 3 -15.29 -11.84 -5.99
C ASP A 3 -14.19 -12.92 -5.89
N GLN A 4 -12.92 -12.51 -5.96
CA GLN A 4 -11.79 -13.42 -5.77
C GLN A 4 -11.69 -13.91 -4.32
N MET A 5 -11.92 -13.03 -3.35
CA MET A 5 -11.92 -13.39 -1.94
C MET A 5 -13.05 -14.36 -1.58
N ILE A 6 -14.23 -14.15 -2.15
CA ILE A 6 -15.35 -15.09 -1.98
C ILE A 6 -15.02 -16.46 -2.58
N ARG A 7 -14.38 -16.50 -3.74
CA ARG A 7 -13.96 -17.78 -4.38
C ARG A 7 -12.96 -18.58 -3.56
N ILE A 8 -12.11 -17.94 -2.76
CA ILE A 8 -11.15 -18.62 -1.87
C ILE A 8 -11.75 -18.95 -0.50
N GLY A 9 -13.06 -18.72 -0.31
CA GLY A 9 -13.79 -19.18 0.88
C GLY A 9 -14.00 -18.15 1.97
N ILE A 10 -13.72 -16.85 1.71
CA ILE A 10 -14.04 -15.79 2.67
C ILE A 10 -15.53 -15.47 2.59
N PRO A 11 -16.27 -15.53 3.71
CA PRO A 11 -17.70 -15.24 3.72
C PRO A 11 -18.00 -13.82 3.24
N ALA A 12 -19.01 -13.65 2.40
CA ALA A 12 -19.35 -12.35 1.81
C ALA A 12 -19.80 -11.32 2.86
N ASP A 13 -20.37 -11.75 3.95
CA ASP A 13 -20.81 -10.93 5.08
C ASP A 13 -19.65 -10.35 5.91
N THR A 14 -18.45 -10.92 5.77
CA THR A 14 -17.23 -10.43 6.42
C THR A 14 -16.42 -9.46 5.55
N LEU A 15 -16.86 -9.22 4.31
CA LEU A 15 -16.17 -8.36 3.36
C LEU A 15 -16.85 -6.99 3.28
N ILE A 16 -16.09 -5.95 3.52
CA ILE A 16 -16.50 -4.57 3.28
C ILE A 16 -15.69 -4.03 2.10
N ALA A 17 -16.35 -3.75 0.99
CA ALA A 17 -15.71 -3.20 -0.20
C ALA A 17 -15.83 -1.68 -0.21
N GLU A 18 -14.70 -0.98 -0.08
CA GLU A 18 -14.59 0.45 -0.32
C GLU A 18 -14.13 0.66 -1.76
N ASN A 19 -14.97 1.27 -2.60
CA ASN A 19 -14.74 1.47 -4.03
C ASN A 19 -14.95 2.93 -4.50
N GLN A 20 -15.09 3.87 -3.58
CA GLN A 20 -15.33 5.28 -3.88
C GLN A 20 -14.06 6.11 -3.90
N SER A 21 -13.00 5.62 -3.28
CA SER A 21 -11.72 6.32 -3.20
C SER A 21 -11.00 6.35 -4.56
N ARG A 22 -10.45 7.50 -4.90
CA ARG A 22 -9.65 7.73 -6.11
C ARG A 22 -8.15 7.67 -5.86
N ASN A 23 -7.75 7.76 -4.60
CA ASN A 23 -6.36 7.77 -4.19
C ASN A 23 -6.19 7.18 -2.78
N THR A 24 -4.94 6.98 -2.37
CA THR A 24 -4.60 6.35 -1.08
C THR A 24 -5.09 7.16 0.12
N TYR A 25 -5.08 8.48 0.03
CA TYR A 25 -5.59 9.34 1.12
C TYR A 25 -7.09 9.19 1.30
N GLU A 26 -7.86 9.27 0.21
CA GLU A 26 -9.31 9.06 0.26
C GLU A 26 -9.65 7.66 0.78
N ASN A 27 -8.89 6.64 0.36
CA ASN A 27 -9.06 5.28 0.87
C ASN A 27 -8.86 5.20 2.38
N ALA A 28 -7.79 5.78 2.90
CA ALA A 28 -7.54 5.82 4.34
C ALA A 28 -8.65 6.57 5.09
N LYS A 29 -9.14 7.68 4.56
CA LYS A 29 -10.24 8.47 5.13
C LYS A 29 -11.55 7.68 5.15
N ASN A 30 -11.95 7.11 4.02
CA ASN A 30 -13.19 6.34 3.92
C ASN A 30 -13.14 5.09 4.81
N THR A 31 -11.98 4.43 4.87
CA THR A 31 -11.75 3.30 5.79
C THR A 31 -11.88 3.73 7.25
N ALA A 32 -11.36 4.91 7.62
CA ALA A 32 -11.52 5.46 8.97
C ALA A 32 -12.99 5.64 9.33
N GLU A 33 -13.79 6.16 8.41
CA GLU A 33 -15.25 6.32 8.63
C GLU A 33 -15.96 4.97 8.80
N ILE A 34 -15.57 3.94 8.05
CA ILE A 34 -16.11 2.58 8.18
C ILE A 34 -15.75 2.00 9.55
N ILE A 35 -14.51 2.14 9.97
CA ILE A 35 -14.03 1.64 11.27
C ILE A 35 -14.76 2.33 12.42
N GLN A 36 -14.96 3.65 12.34
CA GLN A 36 -15.68 4.42 13.39
C GLN A 36 -17.16 4.02 13.52
N LYS A 37 -17.79 3.59 12.42
CA LYS A 37 -19.19 3.12 12.41
C LYS A 37 -19.33 1.65 12.80
N SER A 38 -18.23 0.95 12.93
CA SER A 38 -18.15 -0.48 13.24
C SER A 38 -17.52 -0.68 14.62
N ASP A 39 -17.76 -1.83 15.24
CA ASP A 39 -17.16 -2.19 16.53
C ASP A 39 -15.74 -2.78 16.39
N PHE A 40 -15.05 -2.48 15.27
CA PHE A 40 -13.69 -2.96 15.04
C PHE A 40 -12.70 -2.25 15.95
N LYS A 41 -11.78 -3.02 16.52
CA LYS A 41 -10.75 -2.52 17.44
C LYS A 41 -9.35 -2.69 16.83
N PRO A 42 -8.47 -1.68 17.01
CA PRO A 42 -7.07 -1.80 16.60
C PRO A 42 -6.34 -2.89 17.40
N PRO A 43 -5.17 -3.37 16.90
CA PRO A 43 -4.53 -2.92 15.66
C PRO A 43 -5.10 -3.58 14.40
N PHE A 44 -4.98 -2.87 13.27
CA PHE A 44 -5.43 -3.37 11.96
C PHE A 44 -4.24 -3.81 11.11
N LEU A 45 -4.41 -4.85 10.31
CA LEU A 45 -3.38 -5.30 9.39
C LEU A 45 -3.52 -4.55 8.05
N LEU A 46 -2.50 -3.79 7.68
CA LEU A 46 -2.44 -3.10 6.39
C LEU A 46 -1.65 -3.94 5.39
N VAL A 47 -2.36 -4.50 4.42
CA VAL A 47 -1.76 -5.34 3.36
C VAL A 47 -1.68 -4.55 2.06
N THR A 48 -0.48 -4.31 1.57
CA THR A 48 -0.23 -3.64 0.29
C THR A 48 1.16 -4.03 -0.22
N SER A 49 1.50 -3.63 -1.47
CA SER A 49 2.84 -3.88 -2.01
C SER A 49 3.91 -3.11 -1.22
N ALA A 50 5.13 -3.63 -1.22
CA ALA A 50 6.25 -3.03 -0.51
C ALA A 50 6.50 -1.57 -0.94
N PHE A 51 6.38 -1.26 -2.23
CA PHE A 51 6.55 0.09 -2.77
C PHE A 51 5.52 1.09 -2.24
N HIS A 52 4.25 0.67 -2.14
CA HIS A 52 3.17 1.53 -1.67
C HIS A 52 3.06 1.60 -0.14
N MET A 53 3.72 0.70 0.59
CA MET A 53 3.55 0.55 2.04
C MET A 53 3.80 1.86 2.79
N ARG A 54 4.90 2.55 2.51
CA ARG A 54 5.26 3.79 3.21
C ARG A 54 4.20 4.88 3.06
N ARG A 55 3.73 5.11 1.83
CA ARG A 55 2.69 6.11 1.55
C ARG A 55 1.37 5.74 2.23
N SER A 56 0.97 4.48 2.14
CA SER A 56 -0.25 3.98 2.77
C SER A 56 -0.20 4.13 4.28
N MET A 57 0.89 3.73 4.94
CA MET A 57 1.05 3.90 6.38
C MET A 57 0.90 5.35 6.82
N LEU A 58 1.54 6.29 6.12
CA LEU A 58 1.44 7.72 6.44
C LEU A 58 -0.01 8.22 6.32
N CYS A 59 -0.75 7.79 5.29
CA CYS A 59 -2.15 8.15 5.13
C CYS A 59 -3.02 7.60 6.25
N PHE A 60 -2.85 6.33 6.65
CA PHE A 60 -3.62 5.72 7.74
C PHE A 60 -3.28 6.32 9.10
N GLN A 61 -2.00 6.59 9.39
CA GLN A 61 -1.57 7.28 10.60
C GLN A 61 -2.16 8.68 10.71
N LYS A 62 -2.23 9.42 9.58
CA LYS A 62 -2.89 10.73 9.53
C LYS A 62 -4.36 10.69 9.94
N GLN A 63 -5.05 9.59 9.67
CA GLN A 63 -6.43 9.35 10.09
C GLN A 63 -6.54 8.80 11.53
N GLY A 64 -5.42 8.64 12.24
CA GLY A 64 -5.39 8.11 13.60
C GLY A 64 -5.66 6.60 13.70
N ILE A 65 -5.47 5.86 12.60
CA ILE A 65 -5.65 4.41 12.58
C ILE A 65 -4.32 3.73 12.87
N ASP A 66 -4.29 2.88 13.89
CA ASP A 66 -3.12 2.06 14.22
C ASP A 66 -3.08 0.83 13.32
N VAL A 67 -2.06 0.75 12.47
CA VAL A 67 -1.89 -0.30 11.47
C VAL A 67 -0.57 -1.03 11.62
N ILE A 68 -0.63 -2.35 11.47
CA ILE A 68 0.54 -3.23 11.36
C ILE A 68 0.81 -3.47 9.87
N PRO A 69 1.98 -3.08 9.34
CA PRO A 69 2.28 -3.26 7.94
C PRO A 69 2.56 -4.72 7.59
N PHE A 70 1.95 -5.21 6.53
CA PHE A 70 2.24 -6.49 5.91
C PHE A 70 2.47 -6.30 4.41
N ALA A 71 3.75 -6.17 4.04
CA ALA A 71 4.14 -5.96 2.65
C ALA A 71 4.04 -7.26 1.85
N VAL A 72 3.32 -7.21 0.74
CA VAL A 72 3.29 -8.27 -0.28
C VAL A 72 4.05 -7.79 -1.51
N ASP A 73 4.34 -8.72 -2.43
CA ASP A 73 5.03 -8.40 -3.68
C ASP A 73 6.38 -7.68 -3.44
N GLN A 74 7.19 -8.29 -2.58
CA GLN A 74 8.55 -7.82 -2.35
C GLN A 74 9.44 -8.28 -3.51
N HIS A 75 9.86 -7.35 -4.34
CA HIS A 75 10.87 -7.59 -5.38
C HIS A 75 12.29 -7.72 -4.79
N SER A 76 12.43 -8.29 -3.61
CA SER A 76 13.72 -8.59 -3.01
C SER A 76 14.27 -9.91 -3.54
N GLY A 77 14.80 -9.88 -4.75
CA GLY A 77 15.73 -10.91 -5.20
C GLY A 77 17.00 -10.90 -4.34
N GLN A 78 17.62 -12.04 -4.14
CA GLN A 78 18.96 -12.08 -3.52
C GLN A 78 19.89 -11.14 -4.29
N ILE A 79 20.49 -10.19 -3.58
CA ILE A 79 21.49 -9.29 -4.17
C ILE A 79 22.71 -10.15 -4.50
N MET A 80 22.74 -10.70 -5.70
CA MET A 80 23.95 -11.33 -6.24
C MET A 80 24.80 -10.23 -6.87
N PHE A 81 25.89 -9.88 -6.20
CA PHE A 81 26.92 -9.02 -6.76
C PHE A 81 27.71 -9.81 -7.82
N THR A 82 27.18 -9.87 -9.01
CA THR A 82 27.90 -10.40 -10.18
C THR A 82 28.44 -9.23 -11.01
N PRO A 83 29.66 -9.32 -11.59
CA PRO A 83 30.25 -8.21 -12.34
C PRO A 83 29.40 -7.73 -13.52
N ASP A 84 28.66 -8.63 -14.13
CA ASP A 84 27.71 -8.36 -15.22
C ASP A 84 26.53 -7.48 -14.73
N LYS A 85 26.00 -7.71 -13.53
CA LYS A 85 24.93 -6.89 -12.95
C LYS A 85 25.43 -5.54 -12.43
N LEU A 86 26.73 -5.43 -12.14
CA LEU A 86 27.33 -4.18 -11.67
C LEU A 86 27.63 -3.21 -12.82
N LEU A 87 27.96 -3.74 -14.01
CA LEU A 87 28.47 -2.96 -15.16
C LEU A 87 27.42 -2.76 -16.26
N LEU A 88 26.42 -3.63 -16.36
CA LEU A 88 25.38 -3.53 -17.39
C LEU A 88 24.07 -3.02 -16.77
N PRO A 89 23.56 -1.86 -17.21
CA PRO A 89 22.22 -1.41 -16.80
C PRO A 89 21.17 -2.39 -17.30
N SER A 90 20.45 -3.05 -16.40
CA SER A 90 19.34 -3.90 -16.79
C SER A 90 18.06 -3.07 -16.93
N PRO A 91 17.19 -3.37 -17.92
CA PRO A 91 15.89 -2.69 -18.06
C PRO A 91 15.00 -2.82 -16.82
N GLU A 92 15.13 -3.92 -16.09
CA GLU A 92 14.39 -4.17 -14.85
C GLU A 92 14.74 -3.17 -13.76
N VAL A 93 16.01 -2.80 -13.62
CA VAL A 93 16.46 -1.77 -12.67
C VAL A 93 15.85 -0.40 -13.01
N LEU A 94 15.70 -0.08 -14.28
CA LEU A 94 15.06 1.18 -14.70
C LEU A 94 13.58 1.22 -14.32
N LEU A 95 12.86 0.09 -14.42
CA LEU A 95 11.47 -0.02 -14.00
C LEU A 95 11.34 0.13 -12.49
N ASP A 96 12.24 -0.46 -11.72
CA ASP A 96 12.26 -0.33 -10.25
C ASP A 96 12.54 1.13 -9.82
N TRP A 97 13.43 1.83 -10.52
CA TRP A 97 13.69 3.25 -10.31
C TRP A 97 12.47 4.11 -10.63
N ASP A 98 11.76 3.82 -11.71
CA ASP A 98 10.53 4.54 -12.09
C ASP A 98 9.48 4.40 -10.99
N LEU A 99 9.26 3.21 -10.46
CA LEU A 99 8.36 2.96 -9.33
C LEU A 99 8.77 3.74 -8.08
N LEU A 100 10.05 3.75 -7.72
CA LEU A 100 10.57 4.48 -6.57
C LEU A 100 10.38 5.99 -6.72
N PHE A 101 10.73 6.56 -7.87
CA PHE A 101 10.51 7.98 -8.14
C PHE A 101 9.04 8.36 -8.10
N HIS A 102 8.18 7.51 -8.65
CA HIS A 102 6.73 7.73 -8.61
C HIS A 102 6.20 7.79 -7.17
N GLU A 103 6.65 6.88 -6.30
CA GLU A 103 6.27 6.87 -4.89
C GLU A 103 6.84 8.07 -4.11
N TRP A 104 8.10 8.44 -4.33
CA TRP A 104 8.69 9.59 -3.68
C TRP A 104 8.01 10.90 -4.09
N PHE A 105 7.74 11.04 -5.39
CA PHE A 105 6.99 12.18 -5.91
C PHE A 105 5.56 12.20 -5.35
N GLY A 106 4.90 11.07 -5.29
CA GLY A 106 3.58 10.93 -4.68
C GLY A 106 3.56 11.36 -3.21
N ILE A 107 4.54 10.93 -2.41
CA ILE A 107 4.68 11.36 -1.02
C ILE A 107 4.91 12.86 -0.91
N ALA A 108 5.78 13.44 -1.75
CA ALA A 108 6.05 14.88 -1.76
C ALA A 108 4.78 15.70 -2.09
N VAL A 109 4.04 15.30 -3.13
CA VAL A 109 2.77 15.92 -3.51
C VAL A 109 1.75 15.81 -2.38
N TYR A 110 1.58 14.64 -1.77
CA TYR A 110 0.65 14.43 -0.66
C TYR A 110 1.00 15.29 0.55
N LYS A 111 2.29 15.47 0.83
CA LYS A 111 2.75 16.36 1.90
C LYS A 111 2.39 17.82 1.62
N VAL A 112 2.61 18.29 0.38
CA VAL A 112 2.24 19.66 -0.03
C VAL A 112 0.73 19.87 0.03
N MET A 113 -0.06 18.87 -0.33
CA MET A 113 -1.53 18.91 -0.28
C MET A 113 -2.10 18.75 1.14
N GLY A 114 -1.26 18.48 2.14
CA GLY A 114 -1.70 18.25 3.52
C GLY A 114 -2.39 16.90 3.76
N TYR A 115 -2.15 15.93 2.89
CA TYR A 115 -2.71 14.57 3.00
C TYR A 115 -1.89 13.65 3.91
N LEU A 116 -0.69 14.05 4.28
CA LEU A 116 0.21 13.34 5.19
C LEU A 116 0.53 14.19 6.42
#